data_29b836818c8a94314e5bee8c25dd485b
#
_entry.id   29b836818c8a94314e5bee8c25dd485b
#
_cell.length_a   1.000
_cell.length_b   1.000
_cell.length_c   1.000
_cell.angle_alpha   90.00
_cell.angle_beta   90.00
_cell.angle_gamma   90.00
#
_symmetry.space_group_name_H-M   'P 1'
#
loop_
_entity.id
_entity.type
_entity.pdbx_description
1 polymer ?
#
loop_
_entity_poly.entity_id
_entity_poly.type
_entity_poly.pdbx_seq_one_letter_code
_entity_poly.pdbx_strand_id
1 'polypeptide(L)'
;MEIDIRLTEKGQRDYELVRAALEKGQQSAYAELMRNYRDTLYFMMLKMTNNPQDADDLTIEAFGKAFKNLSQYTPQYAFSTWLFKIASNNCIDFIRKKRMNEPVSLSLFELSEDGDDISDILPTTSRTPEEDIIRQQKIQVLREIVEKLKPNYKKLIELRYYEEKSYEEISVELNLPIGTVKAKLFRARELLFHVLIDQRDKLHEE
;
A
#
# COMPACT_ATOMS: atom_id res chain seq x y z
N MET A 1 -8.31 15.70 24.40
CA MET A 1 -7.42 16.21 23.36
C MET A 1 -7.90 15.58 22.07
N GLU A 2 -8.79 16.28 21.35
CA GLU A 2 -9.30 15.81 20.06
C GLU A 2 -8.15 15.92 19.06
N ILE A 3 -7.71 14.77 18.59
CA ILE A 3 -6.76 14.70 17.48
C ILE A 3 -7.59 15.01 16.23
N ASP A 4 -7.40 16.18 15.66
CA ASP A 4 -8.03 16.61 14.40
C ASP A 4 -7.41 15.76 13.26
N ILE A 5 -7.96 14.55 13.10
CA ILE A 5 -7.52 13.62 12.06
C ILE A 5 -8.26 14.02 10.79
N ARG A 6 -7.57 14.71 9.92
CA ARG A 6 -8.07 15.04 8.58
C ARG A 6 -8.01 13.79 7.70
N LEU A 7 -8.87 12.82 7.96
CA LEU A 7 -9.13 11.75 7.03
C LEU A 7 -9.84 12.33 5.80
N THR A 8 -9.52 11.79 4.62
CA THR A 8 -10.32 12.05 3.42
C THR A 8 -11.74 11.52 3.61
N GLU A 9 -12.68 11.95 2.78
CA GLU A 9 -14.07 11.43 2.82
C GLU A 9 -14.11 9.88 2.76
N LYS A 10 -13.21 9.29 1.96
CA LYS A 10 -13.08 7.85 1.90
C LYS A 10 -12.52 7.27 3.20
N GLY A 11 -11.50 7.88 3.77
CA GLY A 11 -10.93 7.46 5.04
C GLY A 11 -11.95 7.51 6.18
N GLN A 12 -12.85 8.48 6.16
CA GLN A 12 -13.97 8.58 7.11
C GLN A 12 -14.97 7.44 6.92
N ARG A 13 -15.39 7.16 5.67
CA ARG A 13 -16.28 6.02 5.35
C ARG A 13 -15.67 4.69 5.78
N ASP A 14 -14.38 4.47 5.49
CA ASP A 14 -13.69 3.25 5.91
C ASP A 14 -13.63 3.14 7.44
N TYR A 15 -13.39 4.24 8.15
CA TYR A 15 -13.40 4.28 9.61
C TYR A 15 -14.78 3.96 10.20
N GLU A 16 -15.86 4.44 9.60
CA GLU A 16 -17.22 4.09 9.98
C GLU A 16 -17.50 2.59 9.79
N LEU A 17 -17.03 2.00 8.68
CA LEU A 17 -17.12 0.57 8.46
C LEU A 17 -16.31 -0.23 9.50
N VAL A 18 -15.11 0.20 9.83
CA VAL A 18 -14.30 -0.42 10.89
C VAL A 18 -15.03 -0.37 12.24
N ARG A 19 -15.63 0.77 12.60
CA ARG A 19 -16.41 0.90 13.82
C ARG A 19 -17.65 0.00 13.81
N ALA A 20 -18.37 -0.05 12.70
CA ALA A 20 -19.54 -0.93 12.54
C ALA A 20 -19.15 -2.42 12.68
N ALA A 21 -18.01 -2.80 12.13
CA ALA A 21 -17.46 -4.15 12.25
C ALA A 21 -17.09 -4.49 13.71
N LEU A 22 -16.40 -3.59 14.41
CA LEU A 22 -15.91 -3.83 15.78
C LEU A 22 -17.01 -3.71 16.84
N GLU A 23 -17.81 -2.62 16.79
CA GLU A 23 -18.78 -2.32 17.85
C GLU A 23 -20.07 -3.13 17.72
N LYS A 24 -20.50 -3.41 16.48
CA LYS A 24 -21.77 -4.06 16.19
C LYS A 24 -21.63 -5.48 15.62
N GLY A 25 -20.41 -5.95 15.40
CA GLY A 25 -20.15 -7.26 14.78
C GLY A 25 -20.74 -7.39 13.35
N GLN A 26 -20.97 -6.28 12.65
CA GLN A 26 -21.66 -6.27 11.36
C GLN A 26 -20.79 -6.95 10.28
N GLN A 27 -21.19 -8.14 9.85
CA GLN A 27 -20.49 -8.87 8.78
C GLN A 27 -20.52 -8.14 7.45
N SER A 28 -21.59 -7.35 7.18
CA SER A 28 -21.66 -6.52 5.98
C SER A 28 -20.56 -5.47 5.89
N ALA A 29 -20.12 -4.93 7.03
CA ALA A 29 -19.03 -3.94 7.07
C ALA A 29 -17.68 -4.59 6.68
N TYR A 30 -17.39 -5.81 7.17
CA TYR A 30 -16.21 -6.57 6.73
C TYR A 30 -16.27 -6.88 5.23
N ALA A 31 -17.43 -7.32 4.74
CA ALA A 31 -17.62 -7.62 3.32
C ALA A 31 -17.41 -6.39 2.44
N GLU A 32 -17.85 -5.21 2.89
CA GLU A 32 -17.68 -3.96 2.16
C GLU A 32 -16.22 -3.51 2.16
N LEU A 33 -15.50 -3.56 3.29
CA LEU A 33 -14.07 -3.30 3.34
C LEU A 33 -13.31 -4.25 2.41
N MET A 34 -13.64 -5.54 2.43
CA MET A 34 -13.02 -6.52 1.53
C MET A 34 -13.28 -6.17 0.06
N ARG A 35 -14.52 -5.87 -0.32
CA ARG A 35 -14.89 -5.49 -1.68
C ARG A 35 -14.14 -4.25 -2.16
N ASN A 36 -13.97 -3.25 -1.30
CA ASN A 36 -13.30 -1.99 -1.63
C ASN A 36 -11.80 -2.17 -1.91
N TYR A 37 -11.16 -3.17 -1.29
CA TYR A 37 -9.70 -3.30 -1.33
C TYR A 37 -9.18 -4.59 -1.98
N ARG A 38 -10.01 -5.60 -2.21
CA ARG A 38 -9.59 -6.91 -2.74
C ARG A 38 -8.79 -6.80 -4.04
N ASP A 39 -9.32 -6.09 -5.02
CA ASP A 39 -8.66 -5.98 -6.33
C ASP A 39 -7.29 -5.28 -6.21
N THR A 40 -7.22 -4.22 -5.38
CA THR A 40 -5.96 -3.49 -5.19
C THR A 40 -4.92 -4.35 -4.50
N LEU A 41 -5.31 -5.11 -3.47
CA LEU A 41 -4.43 -6.05 -2.79
C LEU A 41 -3.99 -7.18 -3.73
N TYR A 42 -4.92 -7.78 -4.46
CA TYR A 42 -4.61 -8.84 -5.41
C TYR A 42 -3.54 -8.41 -6.42
N PHE A 43 -3.72 -7.25 -7.05
CA PHE A 43 -2.73 -6.76 -8.02
C PHE A 43 -1.38 -6.40 -7.37
N MET A 44 -1.39 -5.95 -6.13
CA MET A 44 -0.16 -5.73 -5.38
C MET A 44 0.55 -7.06 -5.08
N MET A 45 -0.19 -8.08 -4.60
CA MET A 45 0.37 -9.42 -4.37
C MET A 45 0.86 -10.06 -5.66
N LEU A 46 0.09 -9.93 -6.76
CA LEU A 46 0.49 -10.45 -8.07
C LEU A 46 1.80 -9.84 -8.56
N LYS A 47 1.98 -8.53 -8.34
CA LYS A 47 3.25 -7.87 -8.68
C LYS A 47 4.42 -8.39 -7.87
N MET A 48 4.23 -8.68 -6.59
CA MET A 48 5.29 -9.16 -5.69
C MET A 48 5.63 -10.63 -5.89
N THR A 49 4.64 -11.47 -6.20
CA THR A 49 4.82 -12.93 -6.32
C THR A 49 5.01 -13.41 -7.74
N ASN A 50 4.58 -12.61 -8.72
CA ASN A 50 4.50 -12.98 -10.13
C ASN A 50 3.74 -14.31 -10.36
N ASN A 51 2.83 -14.67 -9.45
CA ASN A 51 2.04 -15.89 -9.49
C ASN A 51 0.58 -15.58 -9.10
N PRO A 52 -0.41 -15.84 -9.98
CA PRO A 52 -1.81 -15.52 -9.70
C PRO A 52 -2.40 -16.29 -8.52
N GLN A 53 -2.02 -17.54 -8.33
CA GLN A 53 -2.52 -18.37 -7.25
C GLN A 53 -1.98 -17.90 -5.90
N ASP A 54 -0.65 -17.71 -5.80
CA ASP A 54 -0.03 -17.14 -4.60
C ASP A 54 -0.62 -15.76 -4.28
N ALA A 55 -0.91 -14.94 -5.31
CA ALA A 55 -1.50 -13.62 -5.12
C ALA A 55 -2.92 -13.67 -4.55
N ASP A 56 -3.76 -14.59 -5.00
CA ASP A 56 -5.13 -14.75 -4.47
C ASP A 56 -5.09 -15.25 -3.02
N ASP A 57 -4.28 -16.27 -2.73
CA ASP A 57 -4.10 -16.83 -1.39
C ASP A 57 -3.60 -15.76 -0.40
N LEU A 58 -2.56 -15.01 -0.76
CA LEU A 58 -1.99 -13.94 0.07
C LEU A 58 -2.97 -12.77 0.27
N THR A 59 -3.82 -12.49 -0.73
CA THR A 59 -4.87 -11.48 -0.59
C THR A 59 -5.88 -11.88 0.48
N ILE A 60 -6.35 -13.13 0.45
CA ILE A 60 -7.28 -13.67 1.44
C ILE A 60 -6.63 -13.70 2.82
N GLU A 61 -5.38 -14.17 2.91
CA GLU A 61 -4.63 -14.22 4.17
C GLU A 61 -4.41 -12.82 4.77
N ALA A 62 -4.10 -11.81 3.94
CA ALA A 62 -3.92 -10.44 4.38
C ALA A 62 -5.22 -9.88 5.01
N PHE A 63 -6.38 -10.11 4.40
CA PHE A 63 -7.66 -9.74 5.02
C PHE A 63 -7.92 -10.50 6.32
N GLY A 64 -7.63 -11.79 6.36
CA GLY A 64 -7.76 -12.59 7.58
C GLY A 64 -6.93 -12.03 8.74
N LYS A 65 -5.65 -11.68 8.47
CA LYS A 65 -4.76 -11.05 9.46
C LYS A 65 -5.24 -9.66 9.84
N ALA A 66 -5.67 -8.84 8.88
CA ALA A 66 -6.19 -7.51 9.13
C ALA A 66 -7.45 -7.56 10.01
N PHE A 67 -8.43 -8.38 9.67
CA PHE A 67 -9.68 -8.47 10.42
C PHE A 67 -9.47 -9.05 11.81
N LYS A 68 -8.56 -10.02 11.98
CA LYS A 68 -8.19 -10.54 13.29
C LYS A 68 -7.60 -9.45 14.20
N ASN A 69 -6.85 -8.51 13.63
CA ASN A 69 -6.19 -7.43 14.36
C ASN A 69 -6.91 -6.07 14.19
N LEU A 70 -8.16 -6.06 13.72
CA LEU A 70 -8.89 -4.84 13.41
C LEU A 70 -9.03 -3.90 14.61
N SER A 71 -9.09 -4.44 15.83
CA SER A 71 -9.11 -3.69 17.08
C SER A 71 -7.83 -2.88 17.34
N GLN A 72 -6.72 -3.18 16.66
CA GLN A 72 -5.46 -2.45 16.77
C GLN A 72 -5.38 -1.29 15.78
N TYR A 73 -6.32 -1.21 14.83
CA TYR A 73 -6.36 -0.10 13.90
C TYR A 73 -6.73 1.19 14.64
N THR A 74 -5.95 2.24 14.40
CA THR A 74 -6.22 3.58 14.90
C THR A 74 -6.37 4.53 13.72
N PRO A 75 -7.32 5.50 13.76
CA PRO A 75 -7.60 6.38 12.63
C PRO A 75 -6.54 7.49 12.42
N GLN A 76 -5.35 7.33 12.97
CA GLN A 76 -4.21 8.21 12.69
C GLN A 76 -3.75 8.12 11.22
N TYR A 77 -4.10 7.05 10.55
CA TYR A 77 -3.82 6.78 9.13
C TYR A 77 -5.05 6.22 8.46
N ALA A 78 -5.10 6.36 7.14
CA ALA A 78 -6.13 5.70 6.34
C ALA A 78 -6.10 4.18 6.56
N PHE A 79 -7.28 3.56 6.60
CA PHE A 79 -7.41 2.10 6.71
C PHE A 79 -6.64 1.37 5.60
N SER A 80 -6.63 1.94 4.40
CA SER A 80 -5.84 1.40 3.28
C SER A 80 -4.36 1.29 3.60
N THR A 81 -3.77 2.31 4.22
CA THR A 81 -2.34 2.31 4.59
C THR A 81 -2.02 1.21 5.59
N TRP A 82 -2.87 1.05 6.61
CA TRP A 82 -2.71 0.00 7.61
C TRP A 82 -2.89 -1.41 7.00
N LEU A 83 -3.92 -1.60 6.16
CA LEU A 83 -4.18 -2.86 5.47
C LEU A 83 -3.03 -3.25 4.53
N PHE A 84 -2.53 -2.30 3.74
CA PHE A 84 -1.45 -2.56 2.80
C PHE A 84 -0.13 -2.90 3.49
N LYS A 85 0.14 -2.36 4.68
CA LYS A 85 1.29 -2.77 5.49
C LYS A 85 1.18 -4.23 5.91
N ILE A 86 0.04 -4.65 6.44
CA ILE A 86 -0.18 -6.05 6.84
C ILE A 86 0.02 -6.96 5.62
N ALA A 87 -0.52 -6.58 4.47
CA ALA A 87 -0.44 -7.34 3.24
C ALA A 87 1.00 -7.44 2.71
N SER A 88 1.75 -6.33 2.71
CA SER A 88 3.16 -6.31 2.29
C SER A 88 4.02 -7.20 3.17
N ASN A 89 3.92 -7.06 4.49
CA ASN A 89 4.68 -7.88 5.42
C ASN A 89 4.38 -9.37 5.24
N ASN A 90 3.08 -9.71 5.09
CA ASN A 90 2.66 -11.07 4.82
C ASN A 90 3.28 -11.64 3.54
N CYS A 91 3.30 -10.86 2.48
CA CYS A 91 3.88 -11.27 1.19
C CYS A 91 5.40 -11.44 1.28
N ILE A 92 6.11 -10.53 1.95
CA ILE A 92 7.56 -10.62 2.18
C ILE A 92 7.89 -11.90 2.95
N ASP A 93 7.15 -12.19 4.03
CA ASP A 93 7.35 -13.40 4.82
C ASP A 93 7.11 -14.67 3.99
N PHE A 94 6.10 -14.67 3.13
CA PHE A 94 5.81 -15.76 2.20
C PHE A 94 6.98 -15.97 1.22
N ILE A 95 7.46 -14.90 0.59
CA ILE A 95 8.58 -14.96 -0.36
C ILE A 95 9.85 -15.46 0.31
N ARG A 96 10.16 -14.99 1.52
CA ARG A 96 11.30 -15.47 2.31
C ARG A 96 11.21 -16.96 2.59
N LYS A 97 10.05 -17.46 3.02
CA LYS A 97 9.82 -18.90 3.28
C LYS A 97 9.92 -19.72 2.02
N LYS A 98 9.36 -19.23 0.90
CA LYS A 98 9.43 -19.94 -0.40
C LYS A 98 10.86 -20.07 -0.88
N ARG A 99 11.70 -19.03 -0.74
CA ARG A 99 13.13 -19.07 -1.07
C ARG A 99 13.94 -20.04 -0.22
N MET A 100 13.59 -20.18 1.05
CA MET A 100 14.27 -21.17 1.92
C MET A 100 13.97 -22.62 1.52
N ASN A 101 12.84 -22.87 0.89
CA ASN A 101 12.38 -24.21 0.51
C ASN A 101 12.69 -24.58 -0.96
N GLU A 102 13.03 -23.63 -1.81
CA GLU A 102 13.39 -23.85 -3.22
C GLU A 102 14.75 -23.21 -3.53
N PRO A 103 15.80 -24.00 -3.76
CA PRO A 103 17.05 -23.47 -4.28
C PRO A 103 16.89 -23.29 -5.78
N VAL A 104 16.37 -22.19 -6.31
CA VAL A 104 16.67 -21.68 -7.67
C VAL A 104 15.93 -20.37 -8.00
N SER A 105 16.70 -19.54 -8.69
CA SER A 105 16.34 -18.42 -9.55
C SER A 105 16.11 -17.07 -8.89
N LEU A 106 17.22 -16.46 -8.62
CA LEU A 106 17.48 -15.04 -8.52
C LEU A 106 17.12 -14.34 -9.83
N SER A 107 16.09 -13.51 -9.83
CA SER A 107 16.12 -12.29 -10.68
C SER A 107 14.89 -11.45 -10.43
N LEU A 108 14.73 -10.74 -9.40
CA LEU A 108 14.02 -9.46 -9.30
C LEU A 108 13.96 -8.90 -7.87
N PHE A 109 14.49 -9.59 -6.86
CA PHE A 109 14.41 -9.14 -5.49
C PHE A 109 15.75 -9.18 -4.74
N GLU A 110 16.86 -8.95 -5.45
CA GLU A 110 18.18 -8.74 -4.84
C GLU A 110 18.34 -7.35 -4.20
N LEU A 111 17.24 -6.64 -3.96
CA LEU A 111 17.24 -5.28 -3.44
C LEU A 111 16.73 -5.17 -2.03
N SER A 112 17.22 -5.99 -1.11
CA SER A 112 17.29 -5.65 0.33
C SER A 112 17.95 -6.77 1.12
N GLU A 113 19.27 -6.93 1.03
CA GLU A 113 20.07 -7.55 2.10
C GLU A 113 20.22 -6.59 3.29
N ASP A 114 19.98 -5.32 3.11
CA ASP A 114 19.83 -4.38 4.22
C ASP A 114 18.35 -4.27 4.57
N GLY A 115 18.00 -4.75 5.76
CA GLY A 115 16.65 -4.83 6.29
C GLY A 115 16.01 -3.44 6.54
N ASP A 116 15.83 -2.66 5.49
CA ASP A 116 14.95 -1.50 5.49
C ASP A 116 13.50 -2.01 5.53
N ASP A 117 13.11 -2.30 6.75
CA ASP A 117 11.80 -2.75 7.14
C ASP A 117 10.77 -1.70 6.66
N ILE A 118 9.82 -2.12 5.83
CA ILE A 118 8.64 -1.32 5.50
C ILE A 118 7.90 -0.91 6.81
N SER A 119 8.28 -1.47 7.95
CA SER A 119 7.85 -1.05 9.28
C SER A 119 8.14 0.42 9.59
N ASP A 120 9.12 1.05 8.94
CA ASP A 120 9.46 2.47 9.13
C ASP A 120 8.43 3.45 8.54
N ILE A 121 7.46 2.99 7.78
CA ILE A 121 6.44 3.85 7.17
C ILE A 121 5.24 4.09 8.09
N LEU A 122 5.06 3.29 9.15
CA LEU A 122 4.00 3.53 10.15
C LEU A 122 4.60 3.90 11.51
N PRO A 123 4.05 4.90 12.21
CA PRO A 123 4.53 5.27 13.52
C PRO A 123 4.28 4.17 14.54
N THR A 124 5.33 3.61 15.08
CA THR A 124 5.33 3.07 16.43
C THR A 124 5.33 4.24 17.40
N THR A 125 4.68 4.10 18.54
CA THR A 125 4.41 5.14 19.55
C THR A 125 5.65 5.72 20.25
N SER A 126 6.86 5.42 19.77
CA SER A 126 8.13 5.96 20.34
C SER A 126 9.18 6.11 19.24
N ARG A 127 9.02 7.16 18.41
CA ARG A 127 10.04 7.53 17.43
C ARG A 127 11.05 8.50 18.04
N THR A 128 12.29 8.37 17.60
CA THR A 128 13.29 9.39 17.89
C THR A 128 13.10 10.59 16.94
N PRO A 129 13.48 11.80 17.35
CA PRO A 129 13.44 12.98 16.47
C PRO A 129 14.22 12.79 15.16
N GLU A 130 15.23 11.92 15.18
CA GLU A 130 16.08 11.59 14.03
C GLU A 130 15.31 10.75 12.99
N GLU A 131 14.52 9.76 13.43
CA GLU A 131 13.65 8.96 12.59
C GLU A 131 12.57 9.80 11.91
N ASP A 132 12.05 10.81 12.60
CA ASP A 132 11.06 11.73 12.03
C ASP A 132 11.67 12.61 10.92
N ILE A 133 12.94 13.04 11.06
CA ILE A 133 13.66 13.80 10.04
C ILE A 133 13.90 12.93 8.80
N ILE A 134 14.41 11.72 8.99
CA ILE A 134 14.64 10.75 7.89
C ILE A 134 13.34 10.47 7.13
N ARG A 135 12.25 10.28 7.85
CA ARG A 135 10.93 10.09 7.24
C ARG A 135 10.48 11.29 6.42
N GLN A 136 10.62 12.50 6.95
CA GLN A 136 10.26 13.71 6.22
C GLN A 136 11.07 13.84 4.94
N GLN A 137 12.36 13.52 4.97
CA GLN A 137 13.22 13.50 3.79
C GLN A 137 12.75 12.45 2.77
N LYS A 138 12.45 11.21 3.21
CA LYS A 138 11.90 10.14 2.35
C LYS A 138 10.56 10.58 1.69
N ILE A 139 9.68 11.22 2.45
CA ILE A 139 8.39 11.74 1.92
C ILE A 139 8.64 12.85 0.90
N GLN A 140 9.58 13.75 1.17
CA GLN A 140 9.91 14.83 0.26
C GLN A 140 10.47 14.30 -1.06
N VAL A 141 11.41 13.37 -1.01
CA VAL A 141 11.96 12.70 -2.21
C VAL A 141 10.85 12.00 -3.01
N LEU A 142 9.94 11.29 -2.34
CA LEU A 142 8.83 10.63 -3.01
C LEU A 142 7.91 11.64 -3.72
N ARG A 143 7.61 12.78 -3.10
CA ARG A 143 6.81 13.85 -3.72
C ARG A 143 7.50 14.40 -4.96
N GLU A 144 8.80 14.66 -4.91
CA GLU A 144 9.58 15.16 -6.06
C GLU A 144 9.60 14.17 -7.23
N ILE A 145 9.61 12.86 -6.92
CA ILE A 145 9.54 11.83 -7.95
C ILE A 145 8.15 11.81 -8.59
N VAL A 146 7.08 11.92 -7.80
CA VAL A 146 5.70 11.99 -8.30
C VAL A 146 5.52 13.22 -9.18
N GLU A 147 6.11 14.36 -8.81
CA GLU A 147 6.10 15.59 -9.63
C GLU A 147 6.76 15.42 -11.02
N LYS A 148 7.78 14.57 -11.12
CA LYS A 148 8.48 14.27 -12.38
C LYS A 148 7.72 13.30 -13.28
N LEU A 149 6.66 12.66 -12.81
CA LEU A 149 5.83 11.80 -13.64
C LEU A 149 5.10 12.60 -14.72
N LYS A 150 4.85 11.94 -15.87
CA LYS A 150 3.98 12.51 -16.89
C LYS A 150 2.61 12.87 -16.30
N PRO A 151 1.98 14.00 -16.68
CA PRO A 151 0.74 14.49 -16.05
C PRO A 151 -0.37 13.43 -15.91
N ASN A 152 -0.52 12.57 -16.92
CA ASN A 152 -1.53 11.50 -16.90
C ASN A 152 -1.29 10.43 -15.82
N TYR A 153 -0.02 10.15 -15.47
CA TYR A 153 0.32 9.21 -14.42
C TYR A 153 0.30 9.88 -13.05
N LYS A 154 0.80 11.12 -12.97
CA LYS A 154 0.75 11.95 -11.76
C LYS A 154 -0.69 12.06 -11.26
N LYS A 155 -1.63 12.51 -12.10
CA LYS A 155 -3.05 12.64 -11.73
C LYS A 155 -3.66 11.34 -11.23
N LEU A 156 -3.32 10.20 -11.83
CA LEU A 156 -3.79 8.89 -11.39
C LEU A 156 -3.22 8.48 -10.01
N ILE A 157 -1.95 8.79 -9.76
CA ILE A 157 -1.33 8.55 -8.44
C ILE A 157 -1.97 9.46 -7.40
N GLU A 158 -2.18 10.74 -7.70
CA GLU A 158 -2.85 11.69 -6.81
C GLU A 158 -4.25 11.19 -6.43
N LEU A 159 -5.09 10.89 -7.42
CA LEU A 159 -6.45 10.41 -7.19
C LEU A 159 -6.47 9.10 -6.37
N ARG A 160 -5.53 8.20 -6.62
CA ARG A 160 -5.52 6.89 -5.97
C ARG A 160 -4.93 6.91 -4.57
N TYR A 161 -3.82 7.64 -4.35
CA TYR A 161 -3.03 7.53 -3.11
C TYR A 161 -3.16 8.76 -2.20
N TYR A 162 -3.41 9.95 -2.75
CA TYR A 162 -3.63 11.14 -1.93
C TYR A 162 -5.11 11.40 -1.68
N GLU A 163 -5.97 11.19 -2.70
CA GLU A 163 -7.42 11.34 -2.57
C GLU A 163 -8.13 10.01 -2.27
N GLU A 164 -7.40 8.89 -2.23
CA GLU A 164 -7.86 7.53 -1.90
C GLU A 164 -9.08 7.04 -2.70
N LYS A 165 -9.27 7.55 -3.93
CA LYS A 165 -10.39 7.17 -4.79
C LYS A 165 -10.31 5.72 -5.24
N SER A 166 -11.48 5.09 -5.38
CA SER A 166 -11.62 3.78 -5.97
C SER A 166 -11.34 3.82 -7.48
N TYR A 167 -11.11 2.66 -8.11
CA TYR A 167 -10.90 2.61 -9.56
C TYR A 167 -12.15 3.07 -10.33
N GLU A 168 -13.32 2.80 -9.78
CA GLU A 168 -14.62 3.21 -10.31
C GLU A 168 -14.75 4.74 -10.27
N GLU A 169 -14.45 5.37 -9.14
CA GLU A 169 -14.47 6.82 -8.98
C GLU A 169 -13.47 7.50 -9.93
N ILE A 170 -12.25 6.97 -10.03
CA ILE A 170 -11.23 7.45 -10.96
C ILE A 170 -11.67 7.29 -12.42
N SER A 171 -12.33 6.17 -12.74
CA SER A 171 -12.87 5.89 -14.07
C SER A 171 -13.91 6.94 -14.48
N VAL A 172 -14.81 7.29 -13.58
CA VAL A 172 -15.83 8.32 -13.79
C VAL A 172 -15.17 9.71 -13.93
N GLU A 173 -14.29 10.07 -13.00
CA GLU A 173 -13.66 11.41 -12.96
C GLU A 173 -12.79 11.70 -14.19
N LEU A 174 -12.00 10.70 -14.61
CA LEU A 174 -11.11 10.83 -15.76
C LEU A 174 -11.76 10.45 -17.08
N ASN A 175 -13.03 10.00 -17.06
CA ASN A 175 -13.75 9.47 -18.21
C ASN A 175 -12.95 8.39 -18.96
N LEU A 176 -12.39 7.43 -18.20
CA LEU A 176 -11.58 6.33 -18.71
C LEU A 176 -12.21 4.99 -18.34
N PRO A 177 -12.15 3.97 -19.23
CA PRO A 177 -12.53 2.61 -18.85
C PRO A 177 -11.75 2.11 -17.63
N ILE A 178 -12.39 1.38 -16.71
CA ILE A 178 -11.76 0.83 -15.48
C ILE A 178 -10.49 0.02 -15.82
N GLY A 179 -10.52 -0.79 -16.88
CA GLY A 179 -9.35 -1.53 -17.36
C GLY A 179 -8.16 -0.61 -17.71
N THR A 180 -8.46 0.55 -18.30
CA THR A 180 -7.46 1.57 -18.62
C THR A 180 -6.90 2.22 -17.37
N VAL A 181 -7.74 2.52 -16.37
CA VAL A 181 -7.31 3.05 -15.07
C VAL A 181 -6.37 2.06 -14.39
N LYS A 182 -6.75 0.78 -14.29
CA LYS A 182 -5.93 -0.29 -13.71
C LYS A 182 -4.56 -0.40 -14.43
N ALA A 183 -4.56 -0.45 -15.76
CA ALA A 183 -3.34 -0.57 -16.56
C ALA A 183 -2.42 0.65 -16.41
N LYS A 184 -2.98 1.86 -16.42
CA LYS A 184 -2.19 3.09 -16.26
C LYS A 184 -1.63 3.22 -14.83
N LEU A 185 -2.39 2.88 -13.80
CA LEU A 185 -1.90 2.87 -12.42
C LEU A 185 -0.79 1.83 -12.22
N PHE A 186 -0.92 0.67 -12.86
CA PHE A 186 0.16 -0.33 -12.86
C PHE A 186 1.45 0.23 -13.44
N ARG A 187 1.38 0.84 -14.64
CA ARG A 187 2.55 1.47 -15.29
C ARG A 187 3.11 2.64 -14.48
N ALA A 188 2.25 3.46 -13.86
CA ALA A 188 2.69 4.56 -13.01
C ALA A 188 3.51 4.07 -11.82
N ARG A 189 3.08 2.98 -11.17
CA ARG A 189 3.84 2.35 -10.08
C ARG A 189 5.16 1.76 -10.54
N GLU A 190 5.20 1.15 -11.70
CA GLU A 190 6.46 0.66 -12.27
C GLU A 190 7.46 1.80 -12.52
N LEU A 191 7.00 2.91 -13.10
CA LEU A 191 7.83 4.07 -13.31
C LEU A 191 8.37 4.65 -11.99
N LEU A 192 7.51 4.75 -10.96
CA LEU A 192 7.93 5.20 -9.63
C LEU A 192 8.98 4.26 -9.04
N PHE A 193 8.78 2.96 -9.14
CA PHE A 193 9.71 1.95 -8.65
C PHE A 193 11.09 2.06 -9.32
N HIS A 194 11.14 2.19 -10.64
CA HIS A 194 12.41 2.36 -11.36
C HIS A 194 13.14 3.64 -10.96
N VAL A 195 12.42 4.76 -10.84
CA VAL A 195 13.03 6.04 -10.43
C VAL A 195 13.55 5.98 -8.99
N LEU A 196 12.86 5.27 -8.08
CA LEU A 196 13.31 5.07 -6.70
C LEU A 196 14.58 4.23 -6.63
N ILE A 197 14.69 3.17 -7.45
CA ILE A 197 15.91 2.36 -7.55
C ILE A 197 17.06 3.20 -8.08
N ASP A 198 16.88 3.89 -9.19
CA ASP A 198 17.93 4.74 -9.80
C ASP A 198 18.45 5.83 -8.86
N GLN A 199 17.59 6.36 -7.98
CA GLN A 199 18.01 7.33 -6.97
C GLN A 199 18.75 6.69 -5.81
N ARG A 200 18.36 5.48 -5.38
CA ARG A 200 19.06 4.74 -4.34
C ARG A 200 20.48 4.40 -4.77
N ASP A 201 20.65 3.91 -5.99
CA ASP A 201 21.96 3.54 -6.52
C ASP A 201 22.91 4.74 -6.59
N LYS A 202 22.40 5.93 -6.90
CA LYS A 202 23.17 7.17 -6.87
C LYS A 202 23.60 7.65 -5.47
N LEU A 203 22.81 7.32 -4.45
CA LEU A 203 23.12 7.66 -3.05
C LEU A 203 24.14 6.73 -2.40
N HIS A 204 24.39 5.57 -3.02
CA HIS A 204 25.43 4.61 -2.57
C HIS A 204 26.75 4.75 -3.32
N GLU A 205 26.84 5.60 -4.35
CA GLU A 205 28.07 5.89 -5.10
C GLU A 205 28.82 7.16 -4.62
N GLU A 206 28.26 7.92 -3.66
CA GLU A 206 28.89 9.03 -2.95
C GLU A 206 29.35 8.62 -1.54
#